data_ea680c02d0579fa1d27baaf8eab5f54c
#
_entry.id   ea680c02d0579fa1d27baaf8eab5f54c
#
_cell.length_a   1.000
_cell.length_b   1.000
_cell.length_c   1.000
_cell.angle_alpha   90.00
_cell.angle_beta   90.00
_cell.angle_gamma   90.00
#
_symmetry.space_group_name_H-M   'P 1'
#
loop_
_entity.id
_entity.type
_entity.pdbx_description
1 polymer ?
#
loop_
_entity_poly.entity_id
_entity_poly.type
_entity_poly.pdbx_seq_one_letter_code
_entity_poly.pdbx_strand_id
1 'polypeptide(L)'
;MNRFEKTVLGITGGSHLSVHALMLALPSLIPILRQEFSTGLDTLGLVATISAFMFGIGAIPSGLAESRLGGKTLLLLYLFGSGLAAIIVALSNSLILLIFGLGLLGFSCSIYHPAGLTLISQRVQAITRGMAVHGIFGTTGSALGPIMATTLALLISWRASYAVLGVFNVILALATIVVIPKRDHSGNGKMEQQENRVEKTNRPALIFFYMTNMLMGFAYYGFTTFMPTHFAENTSNFLPFISGTMKAGIFPSLVFLAGIIGQIIGGRLGTRYKRTKLLPLIIAINIPFLLLMGYTTDIFLVLCSLGLGMAYFSNQPISNTLIAEFTHSDNRGLGYGINFFLSFGIGSLAAGVGGFIAENMGIAYVFTAMGFLLIPGLFTSYMIIKKS
;
A
#
# COMPACT_ATOMS: atom_id res chain seq x y z
N MET A 1 7.21 -16.33 -22.62
CA MET A 1 7.32 -16.82 -21.22
C MET A 1 7.07 -18.30 -21.19
N ASN A 2 8.04 -19.07 -20.70
CA ASN A 2 7.94 -20.51 -20.55
C ASN A 2 7.08 -20.91 -19.32
N ARG A 3 6.85 -22.22 -19.10
CA ARG A 3 6.01 -22.73 -18.00
C ARG A 3 6.56 -22.33 -16.61
N PHE A 4 7.88 -22.39 -16.43
CA PHE A 4 8.52 -22.03 -15.17
C PHE A 4 8.36 -20.54 -14.84
N GLU A 5 8.60 -19.65 -15.81
CA GLU A 5 8.39 -18.20 -15.65
C GLU A 5 6.95 -17.86 -15.27
N LYS A 6 5.95 -18.50 -15.91
CA LYS A 6 4.53 -18.34 -15.57
C LYS A 6 4.25 -18.77 -14.14
N THR A 7 4.87 -19.86 -13.68
CA THR A 7 4.71 -20.34 -12.31
C THR A 7 5.34 -19.39 -11.29
N VAL A 8 6.55 -18.86 -11.55
CA VAL A 8 7.17 -17.83 -10.70
C VAL A 8 6.26 -16.61 -10.61
N LEU A 9 5.72 -16.15 -11.74
CA LEU A 9 4.78 -15.00 -11.75
C LEU A 9 3.45 -15.31 -11.06
N GLY A 10 2.94 -16.53 -11.14
CA GLY A 10 1.76 -16.94 -10.40
C GLY A 10 1.97 -16.90 -8.89
N ILE A 11 3.10 -17.43 -8.41
CA ILE A 11 3.45 -17.40 -6.98
C ILE A 11 3.71 -15.97 -6.50
N THR A 12 4.57 -15.22 -7.19
CA THR A 12 4.86 -13.84 -6.79
C THR A 12 3.64 -12.93 -6.95
N GLY A 13 2.81 -13.16 -7.97
CA GLY A 13 1.55 -12.44 -8.17
C GLY A 13 0.54 -12.73 -7.05
N GLY A 14 0.29 -14.01 -6.74
CA GLY A 14 -0.57 -14.38 -5.62
C GLY A 14 -0.08 -13.81 -4.27
N SER A 15 1.24 -13.80 -4.07
CA SER A 15 1.87 -13.17 -2.91
C SER A 15 1.65 -11.65 -2.88
N HIS A 16 1.73 -10.97 -4.04
CA HIS A 16 1.47 -9.52 -4.15
C HIS A 16 0.00 -9.17 -3.90
N LEU A 17 -0.90 -9.99 -4.42
CA LEU A 17 -2.33 -9.87 -4.12
C LEU A 17 -2.57 -9.98 -2.61
N SER A 18 -1.98 -11.02 -1.99
CA SER A 18 -2.19 -11.29 -0.57
C SER A 18 -1.65 -10.21 0.35
N VAL A 19 -0.45 -9.66 0.10
CA VAL A 19 0.12 -8.60 0.95
C VAL A 19 -0.78 -7.37 0.99
N HIS A 20 -1.32 -6.95 -0.17
CA HIS A 20 -2.21 -5.81 -0.23
C HIS A 20 -3.60 -6.11 0.36
N ALA A 21 -4.14 -7.31 0.12
CA ALA A 21 -5.41 -7.73 0.71
C ALA A 21 -5.33 -7.78 2.25
N LEU A 22 -4.25 -8.34 2.81
CA LEU A 22 -4.02 -8.39 4.27
C LEU A 22 -3.91 -7.00 4.90
N MET A 23 -3.14 -6.10 4.27
CA MET A 23 -2.92 -4.75 4.80
C MET A 23 -4.18 -3.87 4.73
N LEU A 24 -5.05 -4.09 3.73
CA LEU A 24 -6.27 -3.29 3.52
C LEU A 24 -7.55 -3.95 4.11
N ALA A 25 -7.43 -5.16 4.68
CA ALA A 25 -8.53 -5.77 5.42
C ALA A 25 -8.89 -4.99 6.69
N LEU A 26 -7.88 -4.57 7.49
CA LEU A 26 -8.09 -3.87 8.75
C LEU A 26 -8.95 -2.60 8.61
N PRO A 27 -8.66 -1.64 7.71
CA PRO A 27 -9.47 -0.45 7.52
C PRO A 27 -10.95 -0.76 7.27
N SER A 28 -11.25 -1.78 6.47
CA SER A 28 -12.61 -2.15 6.11
C SER A 28 -13.37 -2.87 7.24
N LEU A 29 -12.64 -3.40 8.21
CA LEU A 29 -13.19 -4.07 9.39
C LEU A 29 -13.33 -3.14 10.61
N ILE A 30 -12.81 -1.91 10.57
CA ILE A 30 -12.90 -0.95 11.68
C ILE A 30 -14.32 -0.82 12.24
N PRO A 31 -15.40 -0.68 11.44
CA PRO A 31 -16.76 -0.58 11.97
C PRO A 31 -17.17 -1.79 12.81
N ILE A 32 -16.72 -2.99 12.44
CA ILE A 32 -17.01 -4.23 13.17
C ILE A 32 -16.13 -4.35 14.41
N LEU A 33 -14.83 -4.08 14.29
CA LEU A 33 -13.87 -4.17 15.39
C LEU A 33 -14.17 -3.17 16.51
N ARG A 34 -14.71 -1.98 16.14
CA ARG A 34 -15.18 -0.97 17.10
C ARG A 34 -16.24 -1.54 18.03
N GLN A 35 -17.18 -2.31 17.50
CA GLN A 35 -18.24 -2.96 18.27
C GLN A 35 -17.71 -4.17 19.05
N GLU A 36 -16.94 -5.04 18.39
CA GLU A 36 -16.41 -6.28 18.98
C GLU A 36 -15.55 -6.01 20.23
N PHE A 37 -14.67 -5.01 20.16
CA PHE A 37 -13.73 -4.68 21.25
C PHE A 37 -14.23 -3.51 22.12
N SER A 38 -15.45 -2.99 21.88
CA SER A 38 -16.02 -1.83 22.59
C SER A 38 -15.03 -0.67 22.73
N THR A 39 -14.38 -0.29 21.61
CA THR A 39 -13.30 0.70 21.59
C THR A 39 -13.57 1.84 20.59
N GLY A 40 -12.84 2.97 20.75
CA GLY A 40 -12.97 4.15 19.91
C GLY A 40 -12.17 4.07 18.58
N LEU A 41 -12.42 5.01 17.68
CA LEU A 41 -11.68 5.16 16.44
C LEU A 41 -10.23 5.59 16.68
N ASP A 42 -9.95 6.30 17.77
CA ASP A 42 -8.61 6.67 18.24
C ASP A 42 -7.74 5.44 18.49
N THR A 43 -8.27 4.48 19.25
CA THR A 43 -7.58 3.21 19.54
C THR A 43 -7.38 2.38 18.27
N LEU A 44 -8.41 2.24 17.42
CA LEU A 44 -8.29 1.49 16.16
C LEU A 44 -7.37 2.18 15.15
N GLY A 45 -7.30 3.51 15.16
CA GLY A 45 -6.31 4.27 14.41
C GLY A 45 -4.87 3.99 14.86
N LEU A 46 -4.63 3.86 16.17
CA LEU A 46 -3.33 3.43 16.70
C LEU A 46 -3.00 1.98 16.31
N VAL A 47 -3.98 1.08 16.35
CA VAL A 47 -3.81 -0.31 15.87
C VAL A 47 -3.40 -0.33 14.40
N ALA A 48 -4.06 0.46 13.56
CA ALA A 48 -3.72 0.59 12.15
C ALA A 48 -2.30 1.19 11.97
N THR A 49 -1.95 2.18 12.78
CA THR A 49 -0.60 2.75 12.80
C THR A 49 0.45 1.69 13.11
N ILE A 50 0.28 0.88 14.14
CA ILE A 50 1.25 -0.16 14.52
C ILE A 50 1.47 -1.13 13.36
N SER A 51 0.40 -1.64 12.74
CA SER A 51 0.49 -2.54 11.60
C SER A 51 1.27 -1.92 10.43
N ALA A 52 0.91 -0.71 10.04
CA ALA A 52 1.51 -0.02 8.91
C ALA A 52 2.93 0.50 9.22
N PHE A 53 3.21 0.92 10.45
CA PHE A 53 4.56 1.32 10.86
C PHE A 53 5.52 0.12 10.81
N MET A 54 5.09 -1.03 11.31
CA MET A 54 5.88 -2.27 11.24
C MET A 54 6.12 -2.71 9.78
N PHE A 55 5.16 -2.48 8.89
CA PHE A 55 5.34 -2.66 7.46
C PHE A 55 6.41 -1.71 6.88
N GLY A 56 6.39 -0.45 7.25
CA GLY A 56 7.36 0.54 6.78
C GLY A 56 8.78 0.30 7.31
N ILE A 57 8.93 0.08 8.62
CA ILE A 57 10.24 -0.10 9.25
C ILE A 57 10.91 -1.41 8.83
N GLY A 58 10.14 -2.48 8.62
CA GLY A 58 10.65 -3.77 8.19
C GLY A 58 11.18 -3.79 6.74
N ALA A 59 10.84 -2.79 5.91
CA ALA A 59 11.30 -2.70 4.54
C ALA A 59 12.84 -2.50 4.45
N ILE A 60 13.43 -1.77 5.39
CA ILE A 60 14.89 -1.51 5.42
C ILE A 60 15.68 -2.80 5.68
N PRO A 61 15.46 -3.54 6.79
CA PRO A 61 16.19 -4.77 7.06
C PRO A 61 15.92 -5.85 6.00
N SER A 62 14.71 -5.89 5.43
CA SER A 62 14.35 -6.84 4.37
C SER A 62 15.14 -6.59 3.09
N GLY A 63 15.29 -5.33 2.68
CA GLY A 63 16.12 -4.95 1.53
C GLY A 63 17.60 -5.29 1.75
N LEU A 64 18.13 -5.06 2.96
CA LEU A 64 19.52 -5.42 3.31
C LEU A 64 19.73 -6.95 3.38
N ALA A 65 18.74 -7.69 3.84
CA ALA A 65 18.82 -9.15 3.92
C ALA A 65 18.74 -9.84 2.54
N GLU A 66 18.20 -9.16 1.53
CA GLU A 66 18.01 -9.71 0.18
C GLU A 66 19.30 -10.26 -0.43
N SER A 67 20.39 -9.49 -0.36
CA SER A 67 21.69 -9.89 -0.92
C SER A 67 22.28 -11.14 -0.26
N ARG A 68 21.94 -11.41 1.01
CA ARG A 68 22.44 -12.57 1.78
C ARG A 68 21.52 -13.78 1.71
N LEU A 69 20.20 -13.57 1.84
CA LEU A 69 19.22 -14.64 1.94
C LEU A 69 18.63 -15.05 0.59
N GLY A 70 18.62 -14.13 -0.38
CA GLY A 70 18.03 -14.32 -1.71
C GLY A 70 16.50 -14.28 -1.70
N GLY A 71 15.92 -14.01 -2.86
CA GLY A 71 14.49 -13.77 -3.03
C GLY A 71 13.60 -14.95 -2.60
N LYS A 72 14.01 -16.22 -2.83
CA LYS A 72 13.21 -17.40 -2.41
C LYS A 72 13.07 -17.47 -0.89
N THR A 73 14.17 -17.30 -0.15
CA THR A 73 14.17 -17.39 1.32
C THR A 73 13.32 -16.26 1.90
N LEU A 74 13.49 -15.03 1.40
CA LEU A 74 12.68 -13.89 1.81
C LEU A 74 11.19 -14.11 1.51
N LEU A 75 10.86 -14.66 0.33
CA LEU A 75 9.47 -14.96 0.00
C LEU A 75 8.86 -15.98 0.97
N LEU A 76 9.60 -17.02 1.35
CA LEU A 76 9.16 -18.00 2.35
C LEU A 76 8.98 -17.38 3.73
N LEU A 77 9.92 -16.50 4.16
CA LEU A 77 9.79 -15.76 5.41
C LEU A 77 8.54 -14.87 5.43
N TYR A 78 8.27 -14.17 4.33
CA TYR A 78 7.03 -13.41 4.17
C TYR A 78 5.80 -14.31 4.28
N LEU A 79 5.73 -15.38 3.47
CA LEU A 79 4.53 -16.20 3.35
C LEU A 79 4.21 -16.96 4.66
N PHE A 80 5.21 -17.58 5.31
CA PHE A 80 5.01 -18.24 6.60
C PHE A 80 4.78 -17.23 7.71
N GLY A 81 5.56 -16.15 7.76
CA GLY A 81 5.43 -15.12 8.79
C GLY A 81 4.08 -14.42 8.75
N SER A 82 3.64 -13.96 7.57
CA SER A 82 2.33 -13.34 7.40
C SER A 82 1.17 -14.33 7.53
N GLY A 83 1.35 -15.58 7.10
CA GLY A 83 0.38 -16.65 7.29
C GLY A 83 0.14 -16.93 8.78
N LEU A 84 1.21 -17.11 9.56
CA LEU A 84 1.12 -17.30 11.02
C LEU A 84 0.54 -16.07 11.72
N ALA A 85 1.01 -14.88 11.36
CA ALA A 85 0.50 -13.63 11.94
C ALA A 85 -1.00 -13.44 11.66
N ALA A 86 -1.46 -13.73 10.44
CA ALA A 86 -2.87 -13.67 10.08
C ALA A 86 -3.71 -14.69 10.88
N ILE A 87 -3.19 -15.89 11.15
CA ILE A 87 -3.85 -16.86 12.03
C ILE A 87 -3.92 -16.33 13.48
N ILE A 88 -2.86 -15.72 14.00
CA ILE A 88 -2.87 -15.07 15.32
C ILE A 88 -3.94 -13.97 15.38
N VAL A 89 -4.04 -13.13 14.35
CA VAL A 89 -5.10 -12.13 14.22
C VAL A 89 -6.49 -12.78 14.23
N ALA A 90 -6.69 -13.85 13.47
CA ALA A 90 -7.96 -14.57 13.40
C ALA A 90 -8.36 -15.20 14.74
N LEU A 91 -7.40 -15.61 15.56
CA LEU A 91 -7.63 -16.20 16.88
C LEU A 91 -7.69 -15.15 18.01
N SER A 92 -7.52 -13.85 17.71
CA SER A 92 -7.50 -12.83 18.72
C SER A 92 -8.88 -12.64 19.38
N ASN A 93 -8.88 -12.71 20.71
CA ASN A 93 -10.05 -12.46 21.56
C ASN A 93 -9.84 -11.22 22.47
N SER A 94 -8.73 -10.54 22.33
CA SER A 94 -8.41 -9.31 23.02
C SER A 94 -7.73 -8.31 22.10
N LEU A 95 -7.86 -7.02 22.43
CA LEU A 95 -7.23 -5.95 21.68
C LEU A 95 -5.69 -6.07 21.67
N ILE A 96 -5.11 -6.52 22.80
CA ILE A 96 -3.65 -6.72 22.92
C ILE A 96 -3.17 -7.79 21.94
N LEU A 97 -3.86 -8.92 21.84
CA LEU A 97 -3.48 -9.99 20.91
C LEU A 97 -3.70 -9.56 19.45
N LEU A 98 -4.75 -8.78 19.17
CA LEU A 98 -4.99 -8.17 17.87
C LEU A 98 -3.84 -7.24 17.47
N ILE A 99 -3.41 -6.34 18.36
CA ILE A 99 -2.29 -5.42 18.14
C ILE A 99 -1.00 -6.20 17.86
N PHE A 100 -0.69 -7.19 18.67
CA PHE A 100 0.49 -8.04 18.47
C PHE A 100 0.46 -8.76 17.13
N GLY A 101 -0.67 -9.41 16.80
CA GLY A 101 -0.85 -10.12 15.54
C GLY A 101 -0.73 -9.21 14.32
N LEU A 102 -1.35 -8.02 14.36
CA LEU A 102 -1.28 -7.03 13.27
C LEU A 102 0.10 -6.39 13.15
N GLY A 103 0.82 -6.17 14.25
CA GLY A 103 2.20 -5.71 14.22
C GLY A 103 3.13 -6.74 13.56
N LEU A 104 3.01 -8.02 13.96
CA LEU A 104 3.75 -9.12 13.34
C LEU A 104 3.38 -9.30 11.85
N LEU A 105 2.09 -9.14 11.51
CA LEU A 105 1.60 -9.18 10.15
C LEU A 105 2.24 -8.08 9.30
N GLY A 106 2.21 -6.84 9.77
CA GLY A 106 2.83 -5.71 9.08
C GLY A 106 4.32 -5.94 8.85
N PHE A 107 5.06 -6.35 9.88
CA PHE A 107 6.49 -6.66 9.75
C PHE A 107 6.76 -7.78 8.74
N SER A 108 6.00 -8.87 8.80
CA SER A 108 6.14 -9.98 7.86
C SER A 108 5.82 -9.54 6.42
N CYS A 109 4.78 -8.74 6.22
CA CYS A 109 4.37 -8.21 4.93
C CYS A 109 5.43 -7.29 4.29
N SER A 110 6.25 -6.60 5.10
CA SER A 110 7.33 -5.72 4.61
C SER A 110 8.40 -6.46 3.79
N ILE A 111 8.57 -7.75 4.04
CA ILE A 111 9.57 -8.60 3.37
C ILE A 111 9.19 -8.87 1.91
N TYR A 112 7.92 -8.74 1.57
CA TYR A 112 7.43 -9.15 0.26
C TYR A 112 8.05 -8.39 -0.91
N HIS A 113 8.08 -7.05 -0.87
CA HIS A 113 8.50 -6.27 -2.03
C HIS A 113 9.96 -6.56 -2.46
N PRO A 114 10.96 -6.58 -1.57
CA PRO A 114 12.29 -7.01 -1.95
C PRO A 114 12.31 -8.43 -2.50
N ALA A 115 11.62 -9.38 -1.85
CA ALA A 115 11.60 -10.78 -2.25
C ALA A 115 10.99 -11.01 -3.63
N GLY A 116 9.79 -10.45 -3.88
CA GLY A 116 9.04 -10.64 -5.11
C GLY A 116 9.74 -10.03 -6.32
N LEU A 117 10.22 -8.79 -6.18
CA LEU A 117 10.94 -8.07 -7.24
C LEU A 117 12.24 -8.78 -7.61
N THR A 118 13.00 -9.25 -6.62
CA THR A 118 14.22 -10.04 -6.85
C THR A 118 13.93 -11.33 -7.59
N LEU A 119 12.92 -12.10 -7.18
CA LEU A 119 12.57 -13.34 -7.86
C LEU A 119 12.18 -13.11 -9.32
N ILE A 120 11.38 -12.09 -9.60
CA ILE A 120 10.97 -11.76 -10.98
C ILE A 120 12.19 -11.34 -11.81
N SER A 121 13.04 -10.45 -11.28
CA SER A 121 14.22 -9.98 -11.99
C SER A 121 15.23 -11.08 -12.29
N GLN A 122 15.33 -12.09 -11.43
CA GLN A 122 16.29 -13.21 -11.55
C GLN A 122 15.77 -14.41 -12.34
N ARG A 123 14.44 -14.59 -12.43
CA ARG A 123 13.83 -15.84 -12.93
C ARG A 123 12.92 -15.63 -14.15
N VAL A 124 12.64 -14.39 -14.54
CA VAL A 124 11.78 -14.06 -15.69
C VAL A 124 12.60 -13.29 -16.73
N GLN A 125 12.74 -13.83 -17.93
CA GLN A 125 13.52 -13.18 -19.01
C GLN A 125 12.85 -11.90 -19.50
N ALA A 126 11.53 -11.93 -19.71
CA ALA A 126 10.75 -10.75 -20.09
C ALA A 126 10.41 -9.89 -18.87
N ILE A 127 11.43 -9.27 -18.24
CA ILE A 127 11.33 -8.58 -16.95
C ILE A 127 10.22 -7.52 -16.96
N THR A 128 10.18 -6.64 -17.97
CA THR A 128 9.18 -5.57 -18.07
C THR A 128 7.75 -6.12 -18.06
N ARG A 129 7.51 -7.20 -18.81
CA ARG A 129 6.21 -7.88 -18.83
C ARG A 129 5.91 -8.56 -17.49
N GLY A 130 6.93 -9.17 -16.87
CA GLY A 130 6.83 -9.77 -15.54
C GLY A 130 6.43 -8.76 -14.48
N MET A 131 7.08 -7.59 -14.46
CA MET A 131 6.77 -6.48 -13.54
C MET A 131 5.37 -5.90 -13.77
N ALA A 132 4.92 -5.81 -15.03
CA ALA A 132 3.56 -5.36 -15.35
C ALA A 132 2.50 -6.34 -14.80
N VAL A 133 2.67 -7.65 -15.02
CA VAL A 133 1.79 -8.69 -14.46
C VAL A 133 1.78 -8.64 -12.94
N HIS A 134 2.96 -8.53 -12.32
CA HIS A 134 3.12 -8.37 -10.88
C HIS A 134 2.36 -7.14 -10.34
N GLY A 135 2.46 -5.99 -11.01
CA GLY A 135 1.72 -4.78 -10.64
C GLY A 135 0.20 -4.97 -10.67
N ILE A 136 -0.32 -5.67 -11.70
CA ILE A 136 -1.76 -5.99 -11.80
C ILE A 136 -2.23 -6.79 -10.57
N PHE A 137 -1.48 -7.82 -10.16
CA PHE A 137 -1.83 -8.62 -8.99
C PHE A 137 -1.86 -7.77 -7.70
N GLY A 138 -0.90 -6.86 -7.51
CA GLY A 138 -0.88 -5.97 -6.35
C GLY A 138 -2.09 -5.05 -6.29
N THR A 139 -2.43 -4.41 -7.41
CA THR A 139 -3.61 -3.54 -7.49
C THR A 139 -4.91 -4.33 -7.33
N THR A 140 -4.97 -5.55 -7.89
CA THR A 140 -6.09 -6.47 -7.67
C THR A 140 -6.24 -6.81 -6.19
N GLY A 141 -5.13 -7.08 -5.48
CA GLY A 141 -5.14 -7.33 -4.04
C GLY A 141 -5.66 -6.13 -3.25
N SER A 142 -5.26 -4.91 -3.62
CA SER A 142 -5.77 -3.68 -3.00
C SER A 142 -7.27 -3.50 -3.21
N ALA A 143 -7.79 -3.86 -4.39
CA ALA A 143 -9.21 -3.75 -4.70
C ALA A 143 -10.04 -4.89 -4.07
N LEU A 144 -9.53 -6.12 -4.07
CA LEU A 144 -10.26 -7.27 -3.52
C LEU A 144 -10.21 -7.35 -1.99
N GLY A 145 -9.16 -6.83 -1.35
CA GLY A 145 -8.98 -6.89 0.10
C GLY A 145 -10.19 -6.36 0.88
N PRO A 146 -10.62 -5.11 0.66
CA PRO A 146 -11.77 -4.52 1.35
C PRO A 146 -13.07 -5.30 1.17
N ILE A 147 -13.45 -5.62 -0.06
CA ILE A 147 -14.71 -6.32 -0.33
C ILE A 147 -14.69 -7.76 0.19
N MET A 148 -13.57 -8.46 0.08
CA MET A 148 -13.41 -9.82 0.62
C MET A 148 -13.50 -9.79 2.15
N ALA A 149 -12.84 -8.85 2.80
CA ALA A 149 -12.85 -8.71 4.25
C ALA A 149 -14.26 -8.50 4.79
N THR A 150 -15.01 -7.57 4.20
CA THR A 150 -16.40 -7.29 4.64
C THR A 150 -17.37 -8.39 4.27
N THR A 151 -17.21 -9.04 3.11
CA THR A 151 -18.05 -10.17 2.71
C THR A 151 -17.89 -11.35 3.67
N LEU A 152 -16.64 -11.74 3.97
CA LEU A 152 -16.37 -12.82 4.93
C LEU A 152 -16.83 -12.45 6.35
N ALA A 153 -16.70 -11.17 6.73
CA ALA A 153 -17.18 -10.70 8.01
C ALA A 153 -18.70 -10.83 8.16
N LEU A 154 -19.46 -10.57 7.10
CA LEU A 154 -20.93 -10.69 7.12
C LEU A 154 -21.40 -12.14 7.02
N LEU A 155 -20.72 -12.99 6.25
CA LEU A 155 -21.14 -14.38 6.04
C LEU A 155 -20.71 -15.32 7.16
N ILE A 156 -19.57 -15.06 7.80
CA ILE A 156 -18.96 -15.96 8.79
C ILE A 156 -18.55 -15.17 10.03
N SER A 157 -17.47 -14.37 9.92
CA SER A 157 -16.95 -13.46 10.93
C SER A 157 -15.76 -12.66 10.34
N TRP A 158 -15.40 -11.53 10.93
CA TRP A 158 -14.23 -10.77 10.54
C TRP A 158 -12.92 -11.58 10.65
N ARG A 159 -12.88 -12.56 11.56
CA ARG A 159 -11.75 -13.49 11.75
C ARG A 159 -11.51 -14.35 10.52
N ALA A 160 -12.56 -14.73 9.82
CA ALA A 160 -12.48 -15.54 8.60
C ALA A 160 -11.66 -14.85 7.50
N SER A 161 -11.67 -13.52 7.44
CA SER A 161 -10.90 -12.74 6.48
C SER A 161 -9.40 -12.98 6.63
N TYR A 162 -8.92 -12.96 7.86
CA TYR A 162 -7.50 -13.22 8.15
C TYR A 162 -7.16 -14.71 8.08
N ALA A 163 -8.05 -15.60 8.53
CA ALA A 163 -7.84 -17.04 8.44
C ALA A 163 -7.70 -17.50 6.99
N VAL A 164 -8.57 -17.06 6.09
CA VAL A 164 -8.54 -17.40 4.67
C VAL A 164 -7.24 -16.92 4.01
N LEU A 165 -6.85 -15.66 4.24
CA LEU A 165 -5.60 -15.12 3.69
C LEU A 165 -4.36 -15.76 4.33
N GLY A 166 -4.42 -16.09 5.62
CA GLY A 166 -3.34 -16.79 6.32
C GLY A 166 -3.11 -18.19 5.74
N VAL A 167 -4.17 -18.98 5.57
CA VAL A 167 -4.11 -20.29 4.94
C VAL A 167 -3.63 -20.18 3.49
N PHE A 168 -4.12 -19.21 2.72
CA PHE A 168 -3.66 -18.96 1.36
C PHE A 168 -2.15 -18.71 1.30
N ASN A 169 -1.59 -17.92 2.22
CA ASN A 169 -0.15 -17.67 2.28
C ASN A 169 0.65 -18.93 2.65
N VAL A 170 0.15 -19.76 3.56
CA VAL A 170 0.79 -21.04 3.89
C VAL A 170 0.79 -21.98 2.67
N ILE A 171 -0.32 -22.05 1.92
CA ILE A 171 -0.38 -22.83 0.68
C ILE A 171 0.62 -22.31 -0.35
N LEU A 172 0.72 -21.01 -0.54
CA LEU A 172 1.72 -20.40 -1.43
C LEU A 172 3.15 -20.68 -0.95
N ALA A 173 3.41 -20.70 0.36
CA ALA A 173 4.71 -21.06 0.91
C ALA A 173 5.10 -22.50 0.55
N LEU A 174 4.18 -23.45 0.76
CA LEU A 174 4.38 -24.85 0.40
C LEU A 174 4.62 -25.03 -1.11
N ALA A 175 3.81 -24.34 -1.94
CA ALA A 175 4.02 -24.33 -3.38
C ALA A 175 5.41 -23.74 -3.75
N THR A 176 5.82 -22.66 -3.07
CA THR A 176 7.14 -22.03 -3.29
C THR A 176 8.30 -22.98 -2.98
N ILE A 177 8.19 -23.79 -1.90
CA ILE A 177 9.20 -24.79 -1.55
C ILE A 177 9.39 -25.80 -2.68
N VAL A 178 8.27 -26.31 -3.20
CA VAL A 178 8.26 -27.39 -4.21
C VAL A 178 8.69 -26.88 -5.59
N VAL A 179 8.20 -25.71 -6.00
CA VAL A 179 8.26 -25.29 -7.42
C VAL A 179 9.44 -24.37 -7.72
N ILE A 180 9.86 -23.55 -6.76
CA ILE A 180 10.99 -22.64 -6.96
C ILE A 180 12.27 -23.29 -6.45
N PRO A 181 13.22 -23.73 -7.30
CA PRO A 181 14.48 -24.30 -6.84
C PRO A 181 15.32 -23.27 -6.07
N LYS A 182 16.13 -23.75 -5.11
CA LYS A 182 17.21 -22.91 -4.56
C LYS A 182 18.14 -22.51 -5.71
N ARG A 183 18.60 -21.29 -5.72
CA ARG A 183 19.61 -20.84 -6.68
C ARG A 183 20.96 -21.19 -6.13
N ASP A 184 21.79 -21.85 -6.92
CA ASP A 184 23.23 -21.88 -6.66
C ASP A 184 23.75 -20.44 -6.82
N HIS A 185 24.59 -19.99 -5.89
CA HIS A 185 25.11 -18.60 -5.81
C HIS A 185 26.05 -18.24 -7.00
N SER A 186 26.15 -19.07 -8.01
CA SER A 186 27.06 -18.95 -9.15
C SER A 186 26.51 -18.23 -10.39
N GLY A 187 25.59 -17.32 -10.21
CA GLY A 187 25.03 -16.52 -11.32
C GLY A 187 25.05 -15.03 -11.04
N ASN A 188 26.13 -14.35 -11.35
CA ASN A 188 26.21 -12.90 -11.51
C ASN A 188 25.28 -12.42 -12.65
N GLY A 189 23.99 -12.48 -12.45
CA GLY A 189 23.04 -11.71 -13.25
C GLY A 189 23.10 -10.25 -12.80
N LYS A 190 24.17 -9.54 -13.17
CA LYS A 190 24.11 -8.09 -13.21
C LYS A 190 23.00 -7.75 -14.21
N MET A 191 21.88 -7.21 -13.72
CA MET A 191 20.98 -6.47 -14.57
C MET A 191 21.82 -5.30 -15.13
N GLU A 192 22.26 -5.44 -16.37
CA GLU A 192 22.54 -4.27 -17.19
C GLU A 192 21.19 -3.61 -17.49
N GLN A 193 20.69 -2.87 -16.52
CA GLN A 193 19.79 -1.79 -16.85
C GLN A 193 20.62 -0.76 -17.60
N GLN A 194 20.46 -0.73 -18.91
CA GLN A 194 20.82 0.38 -19.77
C GLN A 194 19.90 1.57 -19.46
N GLU A 195 19.77 1.91 -18.20
CA GLU A 195 19.17 3.16 -17.77
C GLU A 195 20.27 4.21 -17.65
N ASN A 196 19.97 5.42 -18.08
CA ASN A 196 20.82 6.59 -17.94
C ASN A 196 21.52 6.57 -16.57
N ARG A 197 22.84 6.33 -16.58
CA ARG A 197 23.64 6.32 -15.36
C ARG A 197 23.60 7.72 -14.77
N VAL A 198 22.96 7.86 -13.62
CA VAL A 198 23.02 9.09 -12.83
C VAL A 198 24.36 9.07 -12.10
N GLU A 199 25.29 9.91 -12.53
CA GLU A 199 26.65 9.96 -11.98
C GLU A 199 26.71 10.64 -10.60
N LYS A 200 25.74 11.48 -10.27
CA LYS A 200 25.73 12.21 -8.99
C LYS A 200 24.32 12.39 -8.46
N THR A 201 24.13 12.07 -7.16
CA THR A 201 22.85 12.29 -6.47
C THR A 201 22.53 13.78 -6.37
N ASN A 202 21.34 14.18 -6.82
CA ASN A 202 20.79 15.51 -6.59
C ASN A 202 20.18 15.59 -5.19
N ARG A 203 21.03 15.78 -4.16
CA ARG A 203 20.62 15.79 -2.75
C ARG A 203 19.51 16.80 -2.44
N PRO A 204 19.58 18.09 -2.88
CA PRO A 204 18.52 19.05 -2.58
C PRO A 204 17.15 18.64 -3.15
N ALA A 205 17.08 18.21 -4.40
CA ALA A 205 15.85 17.73 -5.01
C ALA A 205 15.31 16.48 -4.30
N LEU A 206 16.20 15.56 -3.93
CA LEU A 206 15.85 14.31 -3.24
C LEU A 206 15.28 14.57 -1.84
N ILE A 207 15.83 15.52 -1.08
CA ILE A 207 15.29 15.87 0.26
C ILE A 207 13.86 16.41 0.13
N PHE A 208 13.61 17.38 -0.76
CA PHE A 208 12.26 17.90 -0.99
C PHE A 208 11.30 16.82 -1.50
N PHE A 209 11.80 15.91 -2.33
CA PHE A 209 11.03 14.76 -2.81
C PHE A 209 10.62 13.83 -1.66
N TYR A 210 11.52 13.49 -0.74
CA TYR A 210 11.22 12.68 0.43
C TYR A 210 10.21 13.35 1.35
N MET A 211 10.34 14.67 1.59
CA MET A 211 9.35 15.43 2.36
C MET A 211 7.97 15.39 1.69
N THR A 212 7.94 15.58 0.37
CA THR A 212 6.69 15.50 -0.40
C THR A 212 6.03 14.13 -0.30
N ASN A 213 6.78 13.04 -0.50
CA ASN A 213 6.25 11.69 -0.43
C ASN A 213 5.87 11.27 0.99
N MET A 214 6.56 11.75 2.01
CA MET A 214 6.16 11.56 3.40
C MET A 214 4.77 12.18 3.65
N LEU A 215 4.53 13.43 3.22
CA LEU A 215 3.22 14.08 3.35
C LEU A 215 2.13 13.38 2.52
N MET A 216 2.46 12.90 1.32
CA MET A 216 1.56 12.04 0.54
C MET A 216 1.26 10.73 1.27
N GLY A 217 2.23 10.14 1.94
CA GLY A 217 2.05 8.94 2.78
C GLY A 217 1.12 9.19 3.96
N PHE A 218 1.26 10.34 4.64
CA PHE A 218 0.31 10.77 5.67
C PHE A 218 -1.12 10.87 5.11
N ALA A 219 -1.31 11.56 3.99
CA ALA A 219 -2.61 11.65 3.36
C ALA A 219 -3.17 10.26 3.00
N TYR A 220 -2.34 9.37 2.47
CA TYR A 220 -2.71 7.99 2.14
C TYR A 220 -3.27 7.24 3.34
N TYR A 221 -2.52 7.17 4.43
CA TYR A 221 -2.97 6.42 5.61
C TYR A 221 -4.16 7.09 6.30
N GLY A 222 -4.22 8.43 6.29
CA GLY A 222 -5.39 9.13 6.81
C GLY A 222 -6.65 8.76 6.06
N PHE A 223 -6.67 8.88 4.72
CA PHE A 223 -7.88 8.59 3.97
C PHE A 223 -8.16 7.08 3.85
N THR A 224 -7.18 6.23 3.62
CA THR A 224 -7.43 4.79 3.42
C THR A 224 -7.88 4.08 4.70
N THR A 225 -7.42 4.54 5.87
CA THR A 225 -7.82 3.95 7.15
C THR A 225 -9.28 4.26 7.48
N PHE A 226 -9.72 5.50 7.23
CA PHE A 226 -11.06 5.94 7.66
C PHE A 226 -12.10 5.99 6.54
N MET A 227 -11.70 5.92 5.28
CA MET A 227 -12.61 5.88 4.12
C MET A 227 -13.66 4.78 4.22
N PRO A 228 -13.36 3.52 4.61
CA PRO A 228 -14.38 2.48 4.74
C PRO A 228 -15.45 2.83 5.78
N THR A 229 -15.05 3.31 6.96
CA THR A 229 -15.97 3.74 8.02
C THR A 229 -16.79 4.95 7.56
N HIS A 230 -16.16 5.91 6.90
CA HIS A 230 -16.82 7.09 6.37
C HIS A 230 -17.91 6.74 5.34
N PHE A 231 -17.65 5.78 4.47
CA PHE A 231 -18.68 5.26 3.56
C PHE A 231 -19.81 4.56 4.30
N ALA A 232 -19.50 3.73 5.31
CA ALA A 232 -20.53 3.03 6.08
C ALA A 232 -21.50 4.00 6.76
N GLU A 233 -20.98 5.13 7.26
CA GLU A 233 -21.75 6.11 8.02
C GLU A 233 -22.44 7.17 7.14
N ASN A 234 -21.85 7.56 6.01
CA ASN A 234 -22.26 8.75 5.23
C ASN A 234 -22.83 8.44 3.84
N THR A 235 -23.19 7.18 3.55
CA THR A 235 -23.86 6.79 2.28
C THR A 235 -25.20 6.09 2.51
N SER A 236 -25.93 6.44 3.58
CA SER A 236 -27.16 5.75 3.98
C SER A 236 -28.28 5.85 2.93
N ASN A 237 -28.40 6.99 2.24
CA ASN A 237 -29.43 7.20 1.21
C ASN A 237 -29.02 6.66 -0.16
N PHE A 238 -27.72 6.46 -0.41
CA PHE A 238 -27.22 5.86 -1.64
C PHE A 238 -27.17 4.34 -1.51
N LEU A 239 -27.94 3.64 -2.33
CA LEU A 239 -28.11 2.18 -2.27
C LEU A 239 -28.53 1.70 -0.85
N PRO A 240 -29.71 2.12 -0.36
CA PRO A 240 -30.14 1.90 1.03
C PRO A 240 -30.32 0.41 1.38
N PHE A 241 -30.45 -0.46 0.37
CA PHE A 241 -30.57 -1.92 0.53
C PHE A 241 -29.22 -2.61 0.81
N ILE A 242 -28.08 -1.89 0.64
CA ILE A 242 -26.74 -2.41 0.96
C ILE A 242 -26.37 -1.97 2.38
N SER A 243 -25.95 -2.93 3.23
CA SER A 243 -25.53 -2.62 4.60
C SER A 243 -24.31 -1.71 4.63
N GLY A 244 -24.16 -0.90 5.69
CA GLY A 244 -22.97 -0.05 5.89
C GLY A 244 -21.67 -0.85 5.87
N THR A 245 -21.65 -2.03 6.50
CA THR A 245 -20.49 -2.93 6.46
C THR A 245 -20.11 -3.34 5.03
N MET A 246 -21.08 -3.66 4.18
CA MET A 246 -20.82 -4.01 2.78
C MET A 246 -20.32 -2.78 1.99
N LYS A 247 -20.86 -1.59 2.26
CA LYS A 247 -20.41 -0.33 1.67
C LYS A 247 -18.96 -0.01 2.05
N ALA A 248 -18.54 -0.32 3.30
CA ALA A 248 -17.16 -0.22 3.76
C ALA A 248 -16.18 -1.13 3.00
N GLY A 249 -16.67 -2.13 2.30
CA GLY A 249 -15.88 -2.98 1.40
C GLY A 249 -15.96 -2.53 -0.06
N ILE A 250 -17.18 -2.40 -0.60
CA ILE A 250 -17.42 -2.13 -2.02
C ILE A 250 -16.82 -0.80 -2.46
N PHE A 251 -17.10 0.29 -1.77
CA PHE A 251 -16.68 1.61 -2.23
C PHE A 251 -15.16 1.81 -2.16
N PRO A 252 -14.44 1.42 -1.10
CA PRO A 252 -12.98 1.42 -1.15
C PRO A 252 -12.40 0.56 -2.28
N SER A 253 -12.99 -0.61 -2.55
CA SER A 253 -12.58 -1.46 -3.67
C SER A 253 -12.70 -0.73 -5.01
N LEU A 254 -13.79 0.00 -5.22
CA LEU A 254 -13.98 0.83 -6.42
C LEU A 254 -12.98 1.97 -6.50
N VAL A 255 -12.62 2.60 -5.38
CA VAL A 255 -11.59 3.66 -5.32
C VAL A 255 -10.22 3.10 -5.72
N PHE A 256 -9.84 1.90 -5.25
CA PHE A 256 -8.59 1.26 -5.67
C PHE A 256 -8.62 0.84 -7.15
N LEU A 257 -9.76 0.38 -7.68
CA LEU A 257 -9.93 0.12 -9.12
C LEU A 257 -9.80 1.40 -9.95
N ALA A 258 -10.41 2.51 -9.52
CA ALA A 258 -10.23 3.81 -10.16
C ALA A 258 -8.75 4.26 -10.13
N GLY A 259 -8.02 3.88 -9.09
CA GLY A 259 -6.57 4.09 -8.99
C GLY A 259 -5.77 3.45 -10.12
N ILE A 260 -6.23 2.34 -10.71
CA ILE A 260 -5.58 1.72 -11.90
C ILE A 260 -5.61 2.70 -13.08
N ILE A 261 -6.75 3.34 -13.29
CA ILE A 261 -6.90 4.35 -14.34
C ILE A 261 -5.94 5.51 -14.07
N GLY A 262 -5.85 5.96 -12.82
CA GLY A 262 -4.90 6.98 -12.38
C GLY A 262 -3.45 6.60 -12.69
N GLN A 263 -3.01 5.38 -12.37
CA GLN A 263 -1.66 4.89 -12.68
C GLN A 263 -1.37 4.91 -14.18
N ILE A 264 -2.32 4.49 -15.01
CA ILE A 264 -2.19 4.52 -16.48
C ILE A 264 -2.04 5.97 -16.98
N ILE A 265 -2.86 6.89 -16.46
CA ILE A 265 -2.79 8.32 -16.79
C ILE A 265 -1.44 8.90 -16.37
N GLY A 266 -1.05 8.69 -15.10
CA GLY A 266 0.22 9.17 -14.55
C GLY A 266 1.44 8.64 -15.32
N GLY A 267 1.43 7.35 -15.68
CA GLY A 267 2.46 6.75 -16.52
C GLY A 267 2.58 7.41 -17.88
N ARG A 268 1.45 7.61 -18.59
CA ARG A 268 1.43 8.27 -19.89
C ARG A 268 1.86 9.75 -19.81
N LEU A 269 1.38 10.48 -18.82
CA LEU A 269 1.78 11.87 -18.61
C LEU A 269 3.28 11.98 -18.27
N GLY A 270 3.79 11.07 -17.43
CA GLY A 270 5.20 11.03 -17.03
C GLY A 270 6.18 10.75 -18.18
N THR A 271 5.72 10.17 -19.32
CA THR A 271 6.51 10.03 -20.55
C THR A 271 6.46 11.26 -21.44
N ARG A 272 5.40 12.09 -21.34
CA ARG A 272 5.17 13.25 -22.22
C ARG A 272 5.64 14.58 -21.61
N TYR A 273 5.58 14.70 -20.29
CA TYR A 273 5.83 15.95 -19.59
C TYR A 273 6.92 15.78 -18.51
N LYS A 274 7.57 16.89 -18.13
CA LYS A 274 8.55 16.89 -17.03
C LYS A 274 7.90 16.46 -15.72
N ARG A 275 8.35 15.34 -15.15
CA ARG A 275 7.82 14.71 -13.94
C ARG A 275 7.84 15.65 -12.73
N THR A 276 8.88 16.50 -12.63
CA THR A 276 8.99 17.53 -11.58
C THR A 276 7.87 18.56 -11.64
N LYS A 277 7.28 18.84 -12.83
CA LYS A 277 6.12 19.72 -12.98
C LYS A 277 4.78 18.99 -12.76
N LEU A 278 4.72 17.70 -13.03
CA LEU A 278 3.51 16.90 -12.82
C LEU A 278 3.24 16.67 -11.33
N LEU A 279 4.27 16.48 -10.52
CA LEU A 279 4.13 16.16 -9.12
C LEU A 279 3.32 17.23 -8.35
N PRO A 280 3.64 18.54 -8.39
CA PRO A 280 2.82 19.56 -7.72
C PRO A 280 1.39 19.65 -8.29
N LEU A 281 1.19 19.42 -9.59
CA LEU A 281 -0.14 19.40 -10.19
C LEU A 281 -1.00 18.26 -9.61
N ILE A 282 -0.42 17.07 -9.48
CA ILE A 282 -1.11 15.92 -8.89
C ILE A 282 -1.48 16.21 -7.43
N ILE A 283 -0.56 16.78 -6.64
CA ILE A 283 -0.83 17.13 -5.25
C ILE A 283 -1.95 18.19 -5.19
N ALA A 284 -1.90 19.21 -6.04
CA ALA A 284 -2.93 20.24 -6.11
C ALA A 284 -4.32 19.66 -6.41
N ILE A 285 -4.41 18.64 -7.28
CA ILE A 285 -5.67 17.95 -7.61
C ILE A 285 -6.18 17.09 -6.44
N ASN A 286 -5.30 16.50 -5.66
CA ASN A 286 -5.70 15.68 -4.49
C ASN A 286 -6.34 16.51 -3.39
N ILE A 287 -5.92 17.77 -3.18
CA ILE A 287 -6.42 18.64 -2.12
C ILE A 287 -7.96 18.82 -2.20
N PRO A 288 -8.54 19.31 -3.33
CA PRO A 288 -9.99 19.49 -3.40
C PRO A 288 -10.78 18.19 -3.24
N PHE A 289 -10.30 17.07 -3.75
CA PHE A 289 -10.99 15.79 -3.55
C PHE A 289 -11.00 15.35 -2.08
N LEU A 290 -9.89 15.52 -1.34
CA LEU A 290 -9.85 15.25 0.09
C LEU A 290 -10.79 16.18 0.87
N LEU A 291 -10.78 17.47 0.56
CA LEU A 291 -11.69 18.42 1.19
C LEU A 291 -13.17 18.07 0.91
N LEU A 292 -13.51 17.77 -0.34
CA LEU A 292 -14.86 17.38 -0.73
C LEU A 292 -15.32 16.10 -0.03
N MET A 293 -14.43 15.11 0.17
CA MET A 293 -14.78 13.92 0.95
C MET A 293 -15.21 14.24 2.39
N GLY A 294 -14.69 15.31 2.99
CA GLY A 294 -15.11 15.77 4.32
C GLY A 294 -16.47 16.46 4.36
N TYR A 295 -17.00 16.91 3.22
CA TYR A 295 -18.25 17.70 3.16
C TYR A 295 -19.38 17.04 2.36
N THR A 296 -19.10 15.98 1.60
CA THR A 296 -20.10 15.32 0.76
C THR A 296 -20.60 14.02 1.38
N THR A 297 -21.81 13.61 1.00
CA THR A 297 -22.45 12.37 1.41
C THR A 297 -22.95 11.60 0.20
N ASP A 298 -23.38 10.38 0.40
CA ASP A 298 -24.06 9.54 -0.57
C ASP A 298 -23.29 9.42 -1.90
N ILE A 299 -23.95 9.59 -3.04
CA ILE A 299 -23.33 9.45 -4.36
C ILE A 299 -22.18 10.44 -4.59
N PHE A 300 -22.28 11.67 -4.07
CA PHE A 300 -21.24 12.68 -4.25
C PHE A 300 -19.97 12.31 -3.49
N LEU A 301 -20.08 11.71 -2.30
CA LEU A 301 -18.94 11.16 -1.57
C LEU A 301 -18.25 10.07 -2.39
N VAL A 302 -19.01 9.14 -2.98
CA VAL A 302 -18.46 8.08 -3.83
C VAL A 302 -17.74 8.67 -5.04
N LEU A 303 -18.34 9.62 -5.75
CA LEU A 303 -17.74 10.26 -6.93
C LEU A 303 -16.44 11.02 -6.59
N CYS A 304 -16.44 11.79 -5.50
CA CYS A 304 -15.23 12.47 -5.02
C CYS A 304 -14.12 11.49 -4.67
N SER A 305 -14.47 10.37 -4.03
CA SER A 305 -13.50 9.34 -3.64
C SER A 305 -12.92 8.61 -4.85
N LEU A 306 -13.72 8.33 -5.89
CA LEU A 306 -13.21 7.79 -7.16
C LEU A 306 -12.23 8.76 -7.83
N GLY A 307 -12.56 10.05 -7.84
CA GLY A 307 -11.67 11.12 -8.33
C GLY A 307 -10.36 11.18 -7.52
N LEU A 308 -10.45 11.08 -6.19
CA LEU A 308 -9.28 11.00 -5.32
C LEU A 308 -8.42 9.78 -5.64
N GLY A 309 -9.03 8.58 -5.80
CA GLY A 309 -8.32 7.36 -6.16
C GLY A 309 -7.53 7.54 -7.47
N MET A 310 -8.18 8.06 -8.52
CA MET A 310 -7.52 8.34 -9.80
C MET A 310 -6.35 9.34 -9.64
N ALA A 311 -6.59 10.45 -8.95
CA ALA A 311 -5.58 11.50 -8.75
C ALA A 311 -4.41 11.00 -7.90
N TYR A 312 -4.69 10.33 -6.79
CA TYR A 312 -3.66 9.88 -5.85
C TYR A 312 -2.73 8.85 -6.51
N PHE A 313 -3.29 7.81 -7.12
CA PHE A 313 -2.49 6.74 -7.70
C PHE A 313 -1.78 7.13 -9.01
N SER A 314 -2.14 8.26 -9.64
CA SER A 314 -1.36 8.81 -10.75
C SER A 314 0.05 9.26 -10.35
N ASN A 315 0.26 9.52 -9.06
CA ASN A 315 1.57 9.89 -8.50
C ASN A 315 2.59 8.74 -8.55
N GLN A 316 2.15 7.49 -8.41
CA GLN A 316 3.06 6.35 -8.20
C GLN A 316 4.12 6.16 -9.30
N PRO A 317 3.77 6.11 -10.61
CA PRO A 317 4.76 5.96 -11.67
C PRO A 317 5.71 7.17 -11.77
N ILE A 318 5.23 8.37 -11.47
CA ILE A 318 6.00 9.61 -11.48
C ILE A 318 7.02 9.60 -10.35
N SER A 319 6.59 9.32 -9.13
CA SER A 319 7.45 9.28 -7.94
C SER A 319 8.52 8.19 -8.05
N ASN A 320 8.16 6.99 -8.52
CA ASN A 320 9.14 5.92 -8.73
C ASN A 320 10.23 6.31 -9.71
N THR A 321 9.89 7.04 -10.76
CA THR A 321 10.89 7.51 -11.74
C THR A 321 11.75 8.65 -11.19
N LEU A 322 11.16 9.58 -10.43
CA LEU A 322 11.91 10.70 -9.83
C LEU A 322 12.96 10.23 -8.83
N ILE A 323 12.70 9.16 -8.05
CA ILE A 323 13.72 8.55 -7.18
C ILE A 323 14.93 8.10 -8.03
N ALA A 324 14.66 7.39 -9.12
CA ALA A 324 15.73 6.90 -10.00
C ALA A 324 16.50 8.04 -10.66
N GLU A 325 15.84 9.16 -10.99
CA GLU A 325 16.48 10.35 -11.58
C GLU A 325 17.33 11.15 -10.59
N PHE A 326 16.94 11.19 -9.31
CA PHE A 326 17.63 11.97 -8.30
C PHE A 326 18.70 11.20 -7.53
N THR A 327 18.73 9.87 -7.64
CA THR A 327 19.63 9.02 -6.86
C THR A 327 20.71 8.40 -7.75
N HIS A 328 21.99 8.45 -7.31
CA HIS A 328 23.08 7.74 -7.97
C HIS A 328 22.72 6.26 -8.15
N SER A 329 23.15 5.70 -9.28
CA SER A 329 22.78 4.33 -9.68
C SER A 329 23.05 3.28 -8.61
N ASP A 330 24.18 3.37 -7.90
CA ASP A 330 24.57 2.41 -6.85
C ASP A 330 23.75 2.55 -5.55
N ASN A 331 23.13 3.71 -5.33
CA ASN A 331 22.37 4.04 -4.11
C ASN A 331 20.85 3.99 -4.31
N ARG A 332 20.35 3.60 -5.49
CA ARG A 332 18.90 3.56 -5.79
C ARG A 332 18.12 2.69 -4.82
N GLY A 333 18.65 1.52 -4.46
CA GLY A 333 18.01 0.64 -3.48
C GLY A 333 17.79 1.32 -2.13
N LEU A 334 18.82 2.03 -1.64
CA LEU A 334 18.69 2.83 -0.41
C LEU A 334 17.71 3.98 -0.59
N GLY A 335 17.71 4.66 -1.75
CA GLY A 335 16.76 5.72 -2.09
C GLY A 335 15.30 5.26 -2.01
N TYR A 336 15.00 4.11 -2.61
CA TYR A 336 13.67 3.50 -2.50
C TYR A 336 13.34 3.08 -1.06
N GLY A 337 14.30 2.47 -0.34
CA GLY A 337 14.11 2.06 1.06
C GLY A 337 13.75 3.24 1.98
N ILE A 338 14.47 4.35 1.85
CA ILE A 338 14.17 5.59 2.60
C ILE A 338 12.78 6.10 2.24
N ASN A 339 12.44 6.14 0.94
CA ASN A 339 11.11 6.57 0.50
C ASN A 339 10.00 5.69 1.07
N PHE A 340 10.17 4.36 1.06
CA PHE A 340 9.22 3.43 1.64
C PHE A 340 9.07 3.65 3.16
N PHE A 341 10.18 3.81 3.87
CA PHE A 341 10.13 4.08 5.32
C PHE A 341 9.42 5.40 5.64
N LEU A 342 9.72 6.47 4.91
CA LEU A 342 9.07 7.77 5.14
C LEU A 342 7.59 7.75 4.77
N SER A 343 7.23 7.15 3.64
CA SER A 343 5.84 7.14 3.16
C SER A 343 4.98 6.13 3.93
N PHE A 344 5.46 4.92 4.19
CA PHE A 344 4.68 3.86 4.82
C PHE A 344 4.94 3.74 6.32
N GLY A 345 6.18 3.96 6.78
CA GLY A 345 6.50 3.98 8.21
C GLY A 345 6.02 5.27 8.87
N ILE A 346 6.67 6.38 8.56
CA ILE A 346 6.33 7.67 9.18
C ILE A 346 4.92 8.13 8.77
N GLY A 347 4.56 7.97 7.48
CA GLY A 347 3.22 8.33 6.98
C GLY A 347 2.09 7.61 7.72
N SER A 348 2.30 6.39 8.21
CA SER A 348 1.27 5.63 8.93
C SER A 348 0.83 6.26 10.27
N LEU A 349 1.63 7.16 10.84
CA LEU A 349 1.23 7.92 12.04
C LEU A 349 -0.07 8.69 11.81
N ALA A 350 -0.39 8.99 10.56
CA ALA A 350 -1.65 9.64 10.17
C ALA A 350 -2.89 8.79 10.52
N ALA A 351 -2.78 7.47 10.62
CA ALA A 351 -3.89 6.63 11.06
C ALA A 351 -4.23 6.88 12.55
N GLY A 352 -3.21 7.00 13.42
CA GLY A 352 -3.41 7.34 14.83
C GLY A 352 -3.94 8.77 15.02
N VAL A 353 -3.31 9.74 14.34
CA VAL A 353 -3.78 11.14 14.36
C VAL A 353 -5.20 11.25 13.79
N GLY A 354 -5.48 10.58 12.68
CA GLY A 354 -6.81 10.52 12.08
C GLY A 354 -7.84 9.86 12.99
N GLY A 355 -7.45 8.81 13.73
CA GLY A 355 -8.30 8.18 14.73
C GLY A 355 -8.70 9.13 15.86
N PHE A 356 -7.72 9.88 16.38
CA PHE A 356 -7.99 10.92 17.36
C PHE A 356 -8.94 12.01 16.83
N ILE A 357 -8.72 12.48 15.61
CA ILE A 357 -9.61 13.46 14.95
C ILE A 357 -11.01 12.84 14.76
N ALA A 358 -11.09 11.61 14.25
CA ALA A 358 -12.37 10.95 13.98
C ALA A 358 -13.21 10.76 15.25
N GLU A 359 -12.60 10.38 16.38
CA GLU A 359 -13.29 10.15 17.64
C GLU A 359 -13.75 11.47 18.30
N ASN A 360 -12.92 12.52 18.28
CA ASN A 360 -13.19 13.75 19.04
C ASN A 360 -13.90 14.84 18.22
N MET A 361 -13.71 14.86 16.90
CA MET A 361 -14.23 15.92 16.02
C MET A 361 -15.21 15.37 14.97
N GLY A 362 -15.13 14.07 14.67
CA GLY A 362 -15.89 13.41 13.63
C GLY A 362 -15.04 12.98 12.44
N ILE A 363 -15.44 11.87 11.82
CA ILE A 363 -14.67 11.20 10.77
C ILE A 363 -14.44 12.08 9.53
N ALA A 364 -15.36 12.98 9.20
CA ALA A 364 -15.26 13.92 8.09
C ALA A 364 -14.03 14.82 8.18
N TYR A 365 -13.67 15.24 9.40
CA TYR A 365 -12.51 16.12 9.63
C TYR A 365 -11.17 15.44 9.37
N VAL A 366 -11.10 14.13 9.34
CA VAL A 366 -9.89 13.41 8.94
C VAL A 366 -9.51 13.77 7.50
N PHE A 367 -10.48 13.74 6.59
CA PHE A 367 -10.24 14.07 5.16
C PHE A 367 -9.90 15.53 4.98
N THR A 368 -10.57 16.42 5.70
CA THR A 368 -10.27 17.84 5.73
C THR A 368 -8.83 18.10 6.23
N ALA A 369 -8.42 17.46 7.32
CA ALA A 369 -7.07 17.56 7.85
C ALA A 369 -6.01 17.04 6.85
N MET A 370 -6.27 15.93 6.17
CA MET A 370 -5.37 15.38 5.14
C MET A 370 -5.29 16.31 3.93
N GLY A 371 -6.38 16.99 3.55
CA GLY A 371 -6.39 18.00 2.49
C GLY A 371 -5.48 19.17 2.84
N PHE A 372 -5.61 19.74 4.04
CA PHE A 372 -4.74 20.82 4.51
C PHE A 372 -3.28 20.39 4.68
N LEU A 373 -3.03 19.15 5.10
CA LEU A 373 -1.68 18.58 5.22
C LEU A 373 -0.95 18.55 3.86
N LEU A 374 -1.65 18.44 2.74
CA LEU A 374 -1.03 18.44 1.42
C LEU A 374 -0.61 19.84 0.94
N ILE A 375 -1.04 20.94 1.60
CA ILE A 375 -0.60 22.30 1.24
C ILE A 375 0.93 22.45 1.39
N PRO A 376 1.57 22.13 2.54
CA PRO A 376 3.03 22.10 2.60
C PRO A 376 3.65 21.09 1.62
N GLY A 377 2.94 19.97 1.29
CA GLY A 377 3.36 19.04 0.25
C GLY A 377 3.42 19.69 -1.14
N LEU A 378 2.46 20.56 -1.45
CA LEU A 378 2.50 21.35 -2.68
C LEU A 378 3.72 22.28 -2.72
N PHE A 379 4.04 22.95 -1.62
CA PHE A 379 5.22 23.80 -1.50
C PHE A 379 6.52 23.00 -1.67
N THR A 380 6.68 21.87 -0.98
CA THR A 380 7.88 21.03 -1.10
C THR A 380 8.05 20.47 -2.51
N SER A 381 6.95 20.05 -3.16
CA SER A 381 6.98 19.58 -4.54
C SER A 381 7.36 20.69 -5.56
N TYR A 382 6.94 21.94 -5.31
CA TYR A 382 7.35 23.08 -6.11
C TYR A 382 8.86 23.38 -5.96
N MET A 383 9.42 23.19 -4.75
CA MET A 383 10.85 23.37 -4.52
C MET A 383 11.69 22.36 -5.30
N ILE A 384 11.16 21.17 -5.62
CA ILE A 384 11.84 20.21 -6.50
C ILE A 384 12.10 20.81 -7.88
N ILE A 385 11.14 21.56 -8.44
CA ILE A 385 11.31 22.20 -9.77
C ILE A 385 12.49 23.17 -9.77
N LYS A 386 12.68 23.89 -8.65
CA LYS A 386 13.79 24.86 -8.52
C LYS A 386 15.15 24.23 -8.27
N LYS A 387 15.19 22.98 -7.82
CA LYS A 387 16.41 22.25 -7.44
C LYS A 387 16.78 21.13 -8.42
N SER A 388 15.88 20.78 -9.36
CA SER A 388 16.14 19.85 -10.47
C SER A 388 16.53 20.61 -11.74
#